data_f56fc0f99f9107a6ff91e1664b945fc8
#
_entry.id   f56fc0f99f9107a6ff91e1664b945fc8
#
_cell.length_a   1.000
_cell.length_b   1.000
_cell.length_c   1.000
_cell.angle_alpha   90.00
_cell.angle_beta   90.00
_cell.angle_gamma   90.00
#
_symmetry.space_group_name_H-M   'P 1'
#
loop_
_entity.id
_entity.type
_entity.pdbx_description
1 polymer ?
#
loop_
_entity_poly.entity_id
_entity_poly.type
_entity_poly.pdbx_seq_one_letter_code
_entity_poly.pdbx_strand_id
1 'polypeptide(L)'
;MITQDKEFMSAAINYAREAALRGDVPVGAVIVQKGSGTECGTDRIISAGGNRKSSDPTAHAEMNAIREACRVLDRWNLSDCELYVTLEPCPMCAGAIVQARMRRVVYGCADPRAGAAGTLYNILNDSRLNHRCVITSGVLAEESKALLINFFRERRDKKITCTYHTGTNGSTMTM
;
A
#
# COMPACT_ATOMS: atom_id res chain seq x y z
N MET A 1 21.67 5.42 0.28
CA MET A 1 20.60 4.43 0.56
C MET A 1 19.37 5.07 1.24
N ILE A 2 19.49 5.71 2.42
CA ILE A 2 18.34 6.33 3.13
C ILE A 2 17.64 7.44 2.31
N THR A 3 18.36 8.23 1.53
CA THR A 3 17.80 9.31 0.72
C THR A 3 16.94 8.76 -0.41
N GLN A 4 17.42 7.75 -1.11
CA GLN A 4 16.71 7.12 -2.24
C GLN A 4 15.46 6.37 -1.78
N ASP A 5 15.50 5.65 -0.65
CA ASP A 5 14.32 5.01 -0.06
C ASP A 5 13.22 6.04 0.26
N LYS A 6 13.59 7.25 0.73
CA LYS A 6 12.64 8.32 0.98
C LYS A 6 12.03 8.87 -0.31
N GLU A 7 12.79 8.99 -1.38
CA GLU A 7 12.28 9.44 -2.68
C GLU A 7 11.22 8.48 -3.24
N PHE A 8 11.49 7.17 -3.24
CA PHE A 8 10.54 6.17 -3.69
C PHE A 8 9.32 6.05 -2.75
N MET A 9 9.52 6.18 -1.44
CA MET A 9 8.40 6.20 -0.50
C MET A 9 7.55 7.47 -0.67
N SER A 10 8.15 8.62 -0.96
CA SER A 10 7.40 9.86 -1.29
C SER A 10 6.55 9.68 -2.54
N ALA A 11 7.06 8.98 -3.55
CA ALA A 11 6.26 8.62 -4.73
C ALA A 11 5.07 7.72 -4.33
N ALA A 12 5.27 6.69 -3.50
CA ALA A 12 4.18 5.85 -2.99
C ALA A 12 3.13 6.66 -2.21
N ILE A 13 3.57 7.63 -1.38
CA ILE A 13 2.69 8.54 -0.64
C ILE A 13 1.80 9.36 -1.59
N ASN A 14 2.28 9.79 -2.75
CA ASN A 14 1.46 10.51 -3.72
C ASN A 14 0.32 9.62 -4.25
N TYR A 15 0.58 8.35 -4.56
CA TYR A 15 -0.46 7.39 -4.95
C TYR A 15 -1.45 7.09 -3.81
N ALA A 16 -1.00 7.13 -2.55
CA ALA A 16 -1.89 7.05 -1.39
C ALA A 16 -2.84 8.26 -1.31
N ARG A 17 -2.34 9.47 -1.55
CA ARG A 17 -3.15 10.70 -1.61
C ARG A 17 -4.20 10.63 -2.72
N GLU A 18 -3.82 10.15 -3.90
CA GLU A 18 -4.77 9.95 -5.00
C GLU A 18 -5.85 8.91 -4.65
N ALA A 19 -5.51 7.84 -3.95
CA ALA A 19 -6.50 6.88 -3.44
C ALA A 19 -7.49 7.55 -2.49
N ALA A 20 -7.02 8.39 -1.57
CA ALA A 20 -7.87 9.16 -0.66
C ALA A 20 -8.84 10.09 -1.41
N LEU A 21 -8.38 10.78 -2.46
CA LEU A 21 -9.23 11.65 -3.28
C LEU A 21 -10.36 10.88 -3.98
N ARG A 22 -10.14 9.61 -4.32
CA ARG A 22 -11.17 8.71 -4.86
C ARG A 22 -12.07 8.10 -3.79
N GLY A 23 -11.85 8.39 -2.51
CA GLY A 23 -12.60 7.83 -1.38
C GLY A 23 -12.13 6.43 -0.93
N ASP A 24 -11.02 5.94 -1.46
CA ASP A 24 -10.39 4.70 -1.02
C ASP A 24 -9.43 4.92 0.16
N VAL A 25 -9.13 3.86 0.91
CA VAL A 25 -8.14 3.91 2.00
C VAL A 25 -6.78 4.34 1.43
N PRO A 26 -6.12 5.38 2.00
CA PRO A 26 -4.91 5.98 1.44
C PRO A 26 -3.69 5.07 1.62
N VAL A 27 -3.60 4.06 0.79
CA VAL A 27 -2.41 3.22 0.62
C VAL A 27 -1.92 3.34 -0.81
N GLY A 28 -0.63 3.57 -0.97
CA GLY A 28 0.05 3.67 -2.25
C GLY A 28 1.31 2.81 -2.27
N ALA A 29 1.63 2.30 -3.44
CA ALA A 29 2.80 1.45 -3.67
C ALA A 29 3.48 1.80 -4.98
N VAL A 30 4.81 1.66 -5.02
CA VAL A 30 5.62 1.72 -6.24
C VAL A 30 6.55 0.52 -6.30
N ILE A 31 6.81 0.02 -7.50
CA ILE A 31 7.82 -1.02 -7.74
C ILE A 31 8.98 -0.40 -8.49
N VAL A 32 10.17 -0.59 -7.93
CA VAL A 32 11.43 -0.07 -8.43
C VAL A 32 12.26 -1.24 -8.96
N GLN A 33 12.63 -1.21 -10.23
CA GLN A 33 13.62 -2.11 -10.79
C GLN A 33 15.00 -1.59 -10.47
N LYS A 34 15.85 -2.44 -9.92
CA LYS A 34 17.24 -2.10 -9.59
C LYS A 34 18.09 -2.12 -10.85
N GLY A 35 18.88 -1.08 -11.01
CA GLY A 35 19.87 -1.04 -12.08
C GLY A 35 20.87 -2.19 -11.95
N SER A 36 21.04 -2.98 -12.99
CA SER A 36 22.15 -3.94 -13.06
C SER A 36 23.44 -3.15 -13.27
N GLY A 37 24.45 -3.35 -12.43
CA GLY A 37 25.71 -2.60 -12.32
C GLY A 37 26.56 -2.35 -13.57
N THR A 38 25.93 -2.19 -14.73
CA THR A 38 26.52 -1.70 -15.97
C THR A 38 26.34 -0.18 -16.07
N GLU A 39 27.20 0.52 -16.76
CA GLU A 39 27.40 1.99 -16.78
C GLU A 39 26.17 2.89 -16.97
N CYS A 40 24.97 2.33 -17.13
CA CYS A 40 23.70 3.05 -17.26
C CYS A 40 22.59 2.57 -16.32
N GLY A 41 22.90 1.74 -15.31
CA GLY A 41 21.93 1.11 -14.44
C GLY A 41 21.45 2.00 -13.29
N THR A 42 20.57 2.98 -13.56
CA THR A 42 19.87 3.71 -12.51
C THR A 42 18.62 2.97 -12.06
N ASP A 43 18.34 2.99 -10.75
CA ASP A 43 17.08 2.49 -10.19
C ASP A 43 15.90 3.29 -10.78
N ARG A 44 14.86 2.62 -11.24
CA ARG A 44 13.70 3.29 -11.85
C ARG A 44 12.37 2.73 -11.35
N ILE A 45 11.40 3.59 -11.14
CA ILE A 45 10.02 3.18 -10.90
C ILE A 45 9.46 2.62 -12.21
N ILE A 46 9.02 1.36 -12.20
CA ILE A 46 8.43 0.68 -13.36
C ILE A 46 6.92 0.57 -13.27
N SER A 47 6.37 0.60 -12.07
CA SER A 47 4.93 0.57 -11.84
C SER A 47 4.56 1.23 -10.53
N ALA A 48 3.30 1.60 -10.41
CA ALA A 48 2.74 2.17 -9.21
C ALA A 48 1.26 1.81 -9.06
N GLY A 49 0.73 1.91 -7.86
CA GLY A 49 -0.67 1.68 -7.58
C GLY A 49 -1.12 2.35 -6.28
N GLY A 50 -2.37 2.78 -6.26
CA GLY A 50 -3.12 3.10 -5.04
C GLY A 50 -4.24 2.10 -4.84
N ASN A 51 -4.80 2.00 -3.64
CA ASN A 51 -5.98 1.19 -3.39
C ASN A 51 -7.13 1.55 -4.33
N ARG A 52 -7.88 0.53 -4.79
CA ARG A 52 -9.11 0.65 -5.58
C ARG A 52 -10.13 -0.41 -5.11
N LYS A 53 -10.47 -0.37 -3.81
CA LYS A 53 -11.28 -1.41 -3.15
C LYS A 53 -12.79 -1.25 -3.35
N SER A 54 -13.25 -0.20 -4.00
CA SER A 54 -14.68 0.07 -4.17
C SER A 54 -15.44 -1.02 -4.92
N SER A 55 -14.75 -1.76 -5.79
CA SER A 55 -15.35 -2.82 -6.61
C SER A 55 -14.59 -4.16 -6.56
N ASP A 56 -13.38 -4.18 -6.02
CA ASP A 56 -12.52 -5.37 -5.95
C ASP A 56 -11.77 -5.42 -4.61
N PRO A 57 -12.13 -6.35 -3.70
CA PRO A 57 -11.48 -6.44 -2.39
C PRO A 57 -9.99 -6.80 -2.48
N THR A 58 -9.53 -7.29 -3.62
CA THR A 58 -8.12 -7.62 -3.86
C THR A 58 -7.32 -6.50 -4.48
N ALA A 59 -7.95 -5.40 -4.92
CA ALA A 59 -7.29 -4.27 -5.55
C ALA A 59 -6.58 -3.36 -4.53
N HIS A 60 -5.71 -3.96 -3.71
CA HIS A 60 -4.77 -3.25 -2.86
C HIS A 60 -3.67 -2.59 -3.70
N ALA A 61 -3.04 -1.55 -3.17
CA ALA A 61 -1.99 -0.79 -3.84
C ALA A 61 -0.86 -1.71 -4.33
N GLU A 62 -0.41 -2.64 -3.50
CA GLU A 62 0.63 -3.62 -3.81
C GLU A 62 0.21 -4.53 -4.98
N MET A 63 -1.03 -5.04 -4.93
CA MET A 63 -1.55 -5.93 -5.99
C MET A 63 -1.64 -5.22 -7.32
N ASN A 64 -2.08 -3.95 -7.32
CA ASN A 64 -2.16 -3.13 -8.53
C ASN A 64 -0.76 -2.86 -9.09
N ALA A 65 0.21 -2.51 -8.23
CA ALA A 65 1.59 -2.29 -8.65
C ALA A 65 2.26 -3.57 -9.16
N ILE A 66 2.05 -4.73 -8.51
CA ILE A 66 2.61 -6.04 -8.94
C ILE A 66 2.08 -6.43 -10.31
N ARG A 67 0.76 -6.37 -10.52
CA ARG A 67 0.14 -6.73 -11.80
C ARG A 67 0.68 -5.85 -12.93
N GLU A 68 0.78 -4.55 -12.68
CA GLU A 68 1.31 -3.62 -13.68
C GLU A 68 2.81 -3.85 -13.94
N ALA A 69 3.62 -4.13 -12.92
CA ALA A 69 5.03 -4.47 -13.10
C ALA A 69 5.21 -5.72 -13.96
N CYS A 70 4.42 -6.78 -13.70
CA CYS A 70 4.45 -8.00 -14.50
C CYS A 70 4.08 -7.72 -15.97
N ARG A 71 3.08 -6.84 -16.19
CA ARG A 71 2.67 -6.44 -17.54
C ARG A 71 3.76 -5.64 -18.27
N VAL A 72 4.38 -4.67 -17.58
CA VAL A 72 5.43 -3.81 -18.16
C VAL A 72 6.69 -4.60 -18.50
N LEU A 73 7.06 -5.56 -17.64
CA LEU A 73 8.27 -6.37 -17.80
C LEU A 73 8.04 -7.66 -18.57
N ASP A 74 6.78 -7.96 -18.93
CA ASP A 74 6.36 -9.20 -19.60
C ASP A 74 6.87 -10.47 -18.90
N ARG A 75 6.82 -10.46 -17.54
CA ARG A 75 7.27 -11.58 -16.71
C ARG A 75 6.66 -11.53 -15.32
N TRP A 76 6.49 -12.68 -14.66
CA TRP A 76 6.01 -12.80 -13.29
C TRP A 76 7.12 -12.70 -12.23
N ASN A 77 8.35 -13.01 -12.58
CA ASN A 77 9.49 -13.00 -11.66
C ASN A 77 10.07 -11.59 -11.57
N LEU A 78 9.96 -11.00 -10.37
CA LEU A 78 10.39 -9.64 -10.04
C LEU A 78 11.58 -9.62 -9.08
N SER A 79 12.49 -10.61 -9.18
CA SER A 79 13.62 -10.77 -8.24
C SER A 79 14.68 -9.66 -8.30
N ASP A 80 14.65 -8.82 -9.32
CA ASP A 80 15.45 -7.61 -9.47
C ASP A 80 14.68 -6.33 -9.06
N CYS A 81 13.49 -6.49 -8.47
CA CYS A 81 12.62 -5.38 -8.08
C CYS A 81 12.47 -5.26 -6.56
N GLU A 82 12.22 -4.04 -6.12
CA GLU A 82 11.89 -3.67 -4.75
C GLU A 82 10.52 -3.00 -4.70
N LEU A 83 9.72 -3.33 -3.68
CA LEU A 83 8.42 -2.72 -3.43
C LEU A 83 8.56 -1.67 -2.32
N TYR A 84 8.02 -0.49 -2.57
CA TYR A 84 7.82 0.55 -1.58
C TYR A 84 6.33 0.75 -1.39
N VAL A 85 5.84 0.66 -0.16
CA VAL A 85 4.42 0.76 0.18
C VAL A 85 4.21 1.55 1.46
N THR A 86 3.20 2.40 1.51
CA THR A 86 2.98 3.31 2.64
C THR A 86 2.51 2.61 3.92
N LEU A 87 1.87 1.44 3.80
CA LEU A 87 1.38 0.62 4.92
C LEU A 87 1.98 -0.79 4.82
N GLU A 88 2.25 -1.41 5.97
CA GLU A 88 2.71 -2.80 6.04
C GLU A 88 1.78 -3.73 5.25
N PRO A 89 2.31 -4.60 4.35
CA PRO A 89 1.51 -5.52 3.56
C PRO A 89 0.69 -6.49 4.40
N CYS A 90 -0.58 -6.67 4.04
CA CYS A 90 -1.45 -7.68 4.61
C CYS A 90 -1.09 -9.11 4.12
N PRO A 91 -1.67 -10.21 4.70
CA PRO A 91 -1.32 -11.58 4.30
C PRO A 91 -1.51 -11.86 2.79
N MET A 92 -2.56 -11.33 2.17
CA MET A 92 -2.80 -11.47 0.73
C MET A 92 -1.66 -10.85 -0.09
N CYS A 93 -1.29 -9.61 0.23
CA CYS A 93 -0.23 -8.90 -0.48
C CYS A 93 1.14 -9.51 -0.20
N ALA A 94 1.42 -9.90 1.04
CA ALA A 94 2.66 -10.59 1.41
C ALA A 94 2.82 -11.92 0.64
N GLY A 95 1.73 -12.69 0.51
CA GLY A 95 1.73 -13.90 -0.32
C GLY A 95 2.04 -13.61 -1.79
N ALA A 96 1.44 -12.56 -2.37
CA ALA A 96 1.71 -12.16 -3.75
C ALA A 96 3.16 -11.68 -3.95
N ILE A 97 3.72 -10.94 -3.00
CA ILE A 97 5.11 -10.49 -3.01
C ILE A 97 6.08 -11.68 -3.02
N VAL A 98 5.83 -12.69 -2.17
CA VAL A 98 6.63 -13.92 -2.13
C VAL A 98 6.52 -14.67 -3.46
N GLN A 99 5.30 -14.80 -4.02
CA GLN A 99 5.10 -15.46 -5.33
C GLN A 99 5.80 -14.72 -6.47
N ALA A 100 5.80 -13.38 -6.46
CA ALA A 100 6.53 -12.57 -7.43
C ALA A 100 8.05 -12.57 -7.22
N ARG A 101 8.56 -13.23 -6.18
CA ARG A 101 9.99 -13.33 -5.81
C ARG A 101 10.67 -11.98 -5.63
N MET A 102 9.96 -10.99 -5.10
CA MET A 102 10.53 -9.67 -4.89
C MET A 102 11.75 -9.70 -3.97
N ARG A 103 12.77 -8.93 -4.34
CA ARG A 103 14.03 -8.85 -3.60
C ARG A 103 13.87 -8.23 -2.23
N ARG A 104 13.16 -7.09 -2.17
CA ARG A 104 13.03 -6.26 -0.95
C ARG A 104 11.65 -5.60 -0.88
N VAL A 105 11.18 -5.45 0.36
CA VAL A 105 9.97 -4.69 0.69
C VAL A 105 10.35 -3.59 1.67
N VAL A 106 10.01 -2.36 1.32
CA VAL A 106 10.17 -1.17 2.15
C VAL A 106 8.77 -0.64 2.48
N TYR A 107 8.43 -0.55 3.77
CA TYR A 107 7.12 -0.01 4.13
C TYR A 107 7.21 1.17 5.10
N GLY A 108 6.19 2.04 5.03
CA GLY A 108 6.07 3.20 5.89
C GLY A 108 5.68 2.81 7.31
N CYS A 109 4.40 2.78 7.62
CA CYS A 109 3.90 2.46 8.95
C CYS A 109 3.48 0.99 9.08
N ALA A 110 3.60 0.45 10.30
CA ALA A 110 3.11 -0.88 10.64
C ALA A 110 1.58 -0.94 10.63
N ASP A 111 1.02 -2.11 10.31
CA ASP A 111 -0.41 -2.39 10.41
C ASP A 111 -0.71 -3.32 11.59
N PRO A 112 -1.23 -2.80 12.72
CA PRO A 112 -1.55 -3.60 13.89
C PRO A 112 -2.76 -4.53 13.68
N ARG A 113 -3.49 -4.42 12.57
CA ARG A 113 -4.71 -5.19 12.28
C ARG A 113 -4.48 -6.33 11.30
N ALA A 114 -3.56 -6.16 10.36
CA ALA A 114 -3.34 -7.13 9.29
C ALA A 114 -1.88 -7.23 8.82
N GLY A 115 -0.92 -6.62 9.51
CA GLY A 115 0.48 -6.60 9.09
C GLY A 115 1.11 -7.99 8.99
N ALA A 116 1.70 -8.30 7.85
CA ALA A 116 2.27 -9.62 7.57
C ALA A 116 3.76 -9.58 7.21
N ALA A 117 4.43 -8.48 7.58
CA ALA A 117 5.87 -8.30 7.45
C ALA A 117 6.60 -8.27 8.81
N GLY A 118 5.93 -8.70 9.88
CA GLY A 118 6.48 -8.80 11.23
C GLY A 118 5.55 -8.36 12.35
N THR A 119 4.47 -7.60 12.06
CA THR A 119 3.57 -7.10 13.13
C THR A 119 2.66 -8.19 13.69
N LEU A 120 1.85 -8.86 12.87
CA LEU A 120 1.01 -10.00 13.28
C LEU A 120 1.55 -11.31 12.72
N TYR A 121 1.94 -11.30 11.46
CA TYR A 121 2.49 -12.44 10.74
C TYR A 121 3.85 -12.07 10.16
N ASN A 122 4.68 -13.05 9.87
CA ASN A 122 5.98 -12.85 9.21
C ASN A 122 6.06 -13.66 7.91
N ILE A 123 5.13 -13.42 6.98
CA ILE A 123 5.05 -14.16 5.71
C ILE A 123 6.24 -13.81 4.80
N LEU A 124 6.67 -12.56 4.76
CA LEU A 124 7.73 -12.11 3.85
C LEU A 124 9.10 -12.72 4.17
N ASN A 125 9.32 -13.16 5.40
CA ASN A 125 10.59 -13.75 5.83
C ASN A 125 10.40 -15.12 6.49
N ASP A 126 9.33 -15.85 6.19
CA ASP A 126 9.10 -17.20 6.71
C ASP A 126 10.05 -18.20 6.03
N SER A 127 10.86 -18.89 6.84
CA SER A 127 11.86 -19.87 6.36
C SER A 127 11.27 -21.12 5.71
N ARG A 128 9.98 -21.37 5.90
CA ARG A 128 9.26 -22.51 5.29
C ARG A 128 8.85 -22.22 3.85
N LEU A 129 8.85 -20.95 3.43
CA LEU A 129 8.52 -20.55 2.08
C LEU A 129 9.74 -20.63 1.17
N ASN A 130 9.48 -20.80 -0.12
CA ASN A 130 10.53 -20.96 -1.16
C ASN A 130 11.24 -19.65 -1.56
N HIS A 131 10.78 -18.52 -1.02
CA HIS A 131 11.41 -17.20 -1.22
C HIS A 131 11.20 -16.34 0.02
N ARG A 132 12.19 -15.52 0.33
CA ARG A 132 12.16 -14.54 1.43
C ARG A 132 12.63 -13.18 0.93
N CYS A 133 11.96 -12.14 1.40
CA CYS A 133 12.29 -10.76 1.06
C CYS A 133 13.15 -10.12 2.15
N VAL A 134 14.03 -9.21 1.76
CA VAL A 134 14.63 -8.26 2.71
C VAL A 134 13.57 -7.24 3.11
N ILE A 135 13.40 -7.00 4.41
CA ILE A 135 12.39 -6.08 4.93
C ILE A 135 13.06 -4.82 5.48
N THR A 136 12.53 -3.66 5.13
CA THR A 136 12.89 -2.36 5.73
C THR A 136 11.61 -1.65 6.14
N SER A 137 11.49 -1.25 7.39
CA SER A 137 10.30 -0.59 7.95
C SER A 137 10.59 0.85 8.35
N GLY A 138 9.54 1.65 8.50
CA GLY A 138 9.63 2.97 9.12
C GLY A 138 10.04 4.12 8.20
N VAL A 139 10.14 3.90 6.89
CA VAL A 139 10.49 4.95 5.94
C VAL A 139 9.30 5.88 5.73
N LEU A 140 9.43 7.15 6.15
CA LEU A 140 8.33 8.15 6.18
C LEU A 140 7.08 7.63 6.91
N ALA A 141 7.29 6.92 8.03
CA ALA A 141 6.22 6.27 8.78
C ALA A 141 5.17 7.25 9.30
N GLU A 142 5.58 8.41 9.83
CA GLU A 142 4.66 9.40 10.38
C GLU A 142 3.80 10.04 9.31
N GLU A 143 4.34 10.31 8.12
CA GLU A 143 3.57 10.83 6.99
C GLU A 143 2.54 9.81 6.51
N SER A 144 2.94 8.55 6.36
CA SER A 144 2.07 7.45 5.96
C SER A 144 0.93 7.24 6.97
N LYS A 145 1.25 7.25 8.27
CA LYS A 145 0.30 7.12 9.36
C LYS A 145 -0.69 8.28 9.42
N ALA A 146 -0.21 9.52 9.23
CA ALA A 146 -1.04 10.71 9.24
C ALA A 146 -2.12 10.67 8.15
N LEU A 147 -1.81 10.19 6.93
CA LEU A 147 -2.79 10.03 5.86
C LEU A 147 -3.94 9.09 6.28
N LEU A 148 -3.63 7.95 6.88
CA LEU A 148 -4.62 6.98 7.34
C LEU A 148 -5.49 7.56 8.47
N ILE A 149 -4.88 8.20 9.48
CA ILE A 149 -5.60 8.80 10.61
C ILE A 149 -6.57 9.87 10.11
N ASN A 150 -6.12 10.79 9.26
CA ASN A 150 -6.95 11.87 8.72
C ASN A 150 -8.14 11.33 7.92
N PHE A 151 -7.89 10.36 7.03
CA PHE A 151 -8.93 9.75 6.23
C PHE A 151 -10.03 9.08 7.08
N PHE A 152 -9.66 8.30 8.09
CA PHE A 152 -10.64 7.65 8.95
C PHE A 152 -11.34 8.62 9.90
N ARG A 153 -10.69 9.72 10.33
CA ARG A 153 -11.32 10.78 11.09
C ARG A 153 -12.42 11.47 10.28
N GLU A 154 -12.10 11.92 9.06
CA GLU A 154 -13.07 12.57 8.18
C GLU A 154 -14.27 11.67 7.84
N ARG A 155 -14.06 10.38 7.68
CA ARG A 155 -15.16 9.44 7.46
C ARG A 155 -16.06 9.27 8.68
N ARG A 156 -15.51 9.28 9.89
CA ARG A 156 -16.33 9.26 11.13
C ARG A 156 -17.15 10.51 11.25
N ASP A 157 -16.55 11.67 11.02
CA ASP A 157 -17.22 12.96 11.15
C ASP A 157 -18.40 13.08 10.15
N LYS A 158 -18.20 12.67 8.90
CA LYS A 158 -19.28 12.62 7.88
C LYS A 158 -20.41 11.67 8.27
N LYS A 159 -20.13 10.54 8.89
CA LYS A 159 -21.15 9.58 9.31
C LYS A 159 -21.99 10.13 10.47
N ILE A 160 -21.39 10.85 11.40
CA ILE A 160 -22.06 11.52 12.51
C ILE A 160 -23.01 12.59 11.98
N THR A 161 -22.57 13.45 11.06
CA THR A 161 -23.38 14.53 10.48
C THR A 161 -24.59 13.98 9.72
N CYS A 162 -24.47 12.85 9.03
CA CYS A 162 -25.58 12.24 8.28
C CYS A 162 -26.66 11.67 9.22
N THR A 163 -26.31 11.19 10.40
CA THR A 163 -27.29 10.65 11.37
C THR A 163 -28.15 11.74 12.03
N TYR A 164 -27.64 12.96 12.16
CA TYR A 164 -28.43 14.07 12.74
C TYR A 164 -29.46 14.69 11.76
N HIS A 165 -29.32 14.49 10.44
CA HIS A 165 -30.23 15.02 9.44
C HIS A 165 -31.45 14.12 9.16
N THR A 166 -31.43 12.86 9.58
CA THR A 166 -32.54 11.91 9.40
C THR A 166 -33.51 11.84 10.59
N GLY A 167 -33.26 12.61 11.64
CA GLY A 167 -34.02 12.59 12.91
C GLY A 167 -35.12 13.63 13.07
N THR A 168 -35.37 14.51 12.09
CA THR A 168 -36.36 15.61 12.22
C THR A 168 -37.43 15.60 11.14
N ASN A 169 -38.12 14.46 10.94
CA ASN A 169 -39.45 14.45 10.31
C ASN A 169 -40.41 13.76 11.27
N GLY A 170 -40.76 14.49 12.34
CA GLY A 170 -41.88 14.18 13.22
C GLY A 170 -43.18 14.42 12.44
N SER A 171 -43.88 13.37 12.07
CA SER A 171 -45.27 13.41 11.61
C SER A 171 -46.17 14.05 12.67
N THR A 172 -46.68 15.21 12.42
CA THR A 172 -47.86 15.74 13.09
C THR A 172 -49.08 15.23 12.34
N MET A 173 -49.66 14.13 12.77
CA MET A 173 -51.03 13.80 12.47
C MET A 173 -51.94 14.67 13.33
N THR A 174 -52.70 15.56 12.73
CA THR A 174 -53.87 16.20 13.29
C THR A 174 -55.11 15.57 12.70
N MET A 175 -56.06 15.23 13.58
CA MET A 175 -57.38 14.64 13.29
C MET A 175 -58.25 15.53 12.38
#